data_16f45bb537a99615182f525f72a77f4c
#
_entry.id   16f45bb537a99615182f525f72a77f4c
#
_cell.length_a   1.000
_cell.length_b   1.000
_cell.length_c   1.000
_cell.angle_alpha   90.00
_cell.angle_beta   90.00
_cell.angle_gamma   90.00
#
_symmetry.space_group_name_H-M   'P 1'
#
loop_
_entity.id
_entity.type
_entity.pdbx_description
1 polymer ?
#
loop_
_entity_poly.entity_id
_entity_poly.type
_entity_poly.pdbx_seq_one_letter_code
_entity_poly.pdbx_strand_id
1 'polypeptide(L)'
;MEPYISLITLGIADLARSTTFYKKLGFPTKEEFDGVTFFNLRGTWLALYSREALAADAHVSATGNGFPGFTLAHNVKSKEAVDSVLEQAKAAGATILKPAQNTD
;
A
#
# COMPACT_ATOMS: atom_id res chain seq x y z
N MET A 1 -1.59 -8.97 24.52
CA MET A 1 -0.76 -8.97 23.31
C MET A 1 0.12 -7.72 23.28
N GLU A 2 1.29 -7.82 22.72
CA GLU A 2 2.14 -6.65 22.57
C GLU A 2 1.52 -5.66 21.60
N PRO A 3 1.62 -4.34 21.85
CA PRO A 3 0.90 -3.33 21.05
C PRO A 3 1.62 -2.95 19.76
N TYR A 4 1.72 -3.89 18.82
CA TYR A 4 2.30 -3.61 17.51
C TYR A 4 1.66 -4.46 16.43
N ILE A 5 1.78 -4.01 15.18
CA ILE A 5 1.35 -4.73 14.00
C ILE A 5 2.60 -5.08 13.20
N SER A 6 2.84 -6.37 12.99
CA SER A 6 4.04 -6.84 12.29
C SER A 6 3.95 -6.69 10.79
N LEU A 7 2.75 -6.87 10.23
CA LEU A 7 2.57 -6.98 8.79
C LEU A 7 1.17 -6.50 8.42
N ILE A 8 1.09 -5.72 7.36
CA ILE A 8 -0.18 -5.37 6.73
C ILE A 8 -0.17 -6.02 5.35
N THR A 9 -1.17 -6.82 5.04
CA THR A 9 -1.29 -7.47 3.74
C THR A 9 -2.45 -6.85 2.97
N LEU A 10 -2.16 -6.41 1.75
CA LEU A 10 -3.16 -5.84 0.86
C LEU A 10 -3.55 -6.86 -0.20
N GLY A 11 -4.84 -7.12 -0.34
CA GLY A 11 -5.38 -7.92 -1.42
C GLY A 11 -5.52 -7.05 -2.65
N ILE A 12 -4.79 -7.37 -3.73
CA ILE A 12 -4.72 -6.51 -4.90
C ILE A 12 -5.14 -7.27 -6.15
N ALA A 13 -5.56 -6.52 -7.18
CA ALA A 13 -6.06 -7.11 -8.43
C ALA A 13 -4.93 -7.57 -9.35
N ASP A 14 -3.82 -6.85 -9.36
CA ASP A 14 -2.69 -7.08 -10.28
C ASP A 14 -1.39 -6.96 -9.50
N LEU A 15 -0.81 -8.09 -9.13
CA LEU A 15 0.39 -8.12 -8.29
C LEU A 15 1.57 -7.41 -8.94
N ALA A 16 1.81 -7.67 -10.23
CA ALA A 16 2.95 -7.07 -10.93
C ALA A 16 2.83 -5.55 -10.97
N ARG A 17 1.65 -5.05 -11.27
CA ARG A 17 1.39 -3.61 -11.33
C ARG A 17 1.57 -2.95 -9.96
N SER A 18 0.98 -3.53 -8.92
CA SER A 18 1.08 -2.98 -7.57
C SER A 18 2.50 -3.03 -7.05
N THR A 19 3.22 -4.12 -7.30
CA THR A 19 4.62 -4.25 -6.92
C THR A 19 5.47 -3.14 -7.56
N THR A 20 5.29 -2.93 -8.86
CA THR A 20 6.00 -1.87 -9.59
C THR A 20 5.68 -0.49 -9.03
N PHE A 21 4.40 -0.24 -8.72
CA PHE A 21 3.97 1.03 -8.13
C PHE A 21 4.72 1.33 -6.83
N TYR A 22 4.73 0.38 -5.89
CA TYR A 22 5.38 0.60 -4.60
C TYR A 22 6.91 0.70 -4.71
N LYS A 23 7.52 -0.04 -5.65
CA LYS A 23 8.95 0.14 -5.94
C LYS A 23 9.25 1.54 -6.44
N LYS A 24 8.40 2.09 -7.30
CA LYS A 24 8.56 3.47 -7.80
C LYS A 24 8.38 4.52 -6.72
N LEU A 25 7.64 4.21 -5.66
CA LEU A 25 7.55 5.07 -4.49
C LEU A 25 8.82 5.03 -3.62
N GLY A 26 9.72 4.09 -3.89
CA GLY A 26 10.96 3.95 -3.14
C GLY A 26 10.89 2.94 -2.00
N PHE A 27 9.86 2.13 -1.94
CA PHE A 27 9.76 1.10 -0.90
C PHE A 27 10.75 -0.04 -1.20
N PRO A 28 11.58 -0.43 -0.22
CA PRO A 28 12.56 -1.50 -0.43
C PRO A 28 11.88 -2.87 -0.46
N THR A 29 12.10 -3.60 -1.55
CA THR A 29 11.61 -4.96 -1.67
C THR A 29 12.46 -5.87 -0.81
N LYS A 30 11.84 -6.60 0.10
CA LYS A 30 12.54 -7.57 0.93
C LYS A 30 12.63 -8.93 0.24
N GLU A 31 11.49 -9.44 -0.19
CA GLU A 31 11.38 -10.73 -0.84
C GLU A 31 10.21 -10.73 -1.81
N GLU A 32 10.36 -11.53 -2.88
CA GLU A 32 9.29 -11.79 -3.83
C GLU A 32 9.18 -13.30 -3.98
N PHE A 33 8.06 -13.87 -3.54
CA PHE A 33 7.72 -15.27 -3.72
C PHE A 33 6.63 -15.38 -4.77
N ASP A 34 6.32 -16.61 -5.20
CA ASP A 34 5.18 -16.83 -6.08
C ASP A 34 3.91 -16.30 -5.42
N GLY A 35 3.33 -15.27 -6.01
CA GLY A 35 2.06 -14.72 -5.58
C GLY A 35 2.12 -13.70 -4.46
N VAL A 36 3.29 -13.39 -3.89
CA VAL A 36 3.37 -12.41 -2.81
C VAL A 36 4.65 -11.57 -2.91
N THR A 37 4.53 -10.27 -2.63
CA THR A 37 5.67 -9.35 -2.55
C THR A 37 5.71 -8.74 -1.17
N PHE A 38 6.89 -8.77 -0.54
CA PHE A 38 7.10 -8.16 0.78
C PHE A 38 7.98 -6.93 0.68
N PHE A 39 7.57 -5.87 1.38
CA PHE A 39 8.37 -4.66 1.54
C PHE A 39 8.66 -4.47 3.03
N ASN A 40 9.92 -4.24 3.36
CA ASN A 40 10.33 -3.98 4.74
C ASN A 40 10.28 -2.47 4.98
N LEU A 41 9.23 -2.02 5.65
CA LEU A 41 9.07 -0.63 6.04
C LEU A 41 9.58 -0.43 7.48
N ARG A 42 9.68 0.81 7.90
CA ARG A 42 10.14 1.13 9.25
C ARG A 42 9.08 0.68 10.27
N GLY A 43 9.39 -0.39 11.01
CA GLY A 43 8.55 -0.88 12.09
C GLY A 43 7.43 -1.83 11.70
N THR A 44 7.03 -1.84 10.45
CA THR A 44 5.95 -2.70 9.94
C THR A 44 6.28 -3.12 8.52
N TRP A 45 5.98 -4.35 8.17
CA TRP A 45 6.13 -4.82 6.79
C TRP A 45 4.82 -4.62 6.03
N LEU A 46 4.93 -4.44 4.72
CA LEU A 46 3.80 -4.40 3.81
C LEU A 46 3.92 -5.60 2.88
N ALA A 47 2.84 -6.36 2.73
CA ALA A 47 2.77 -7.46 1.78
C ALA A 47 1.68 -7.19 0.74
N LEU A 48 1.95 -7.59 -0.50
CA LEU A 48 0.97 -7.55 -1.58
C LEU A 48 0.65 -8.99 -1.97
N TYR A 49 -0.62 -9.31 -2.03
CA TYR A 49 -1.10 -10.64 -2.35
C TYR A 49 -2.33 -10.52 -3.25
N SER A 50 -2.60 -11.49 -4.10
CA SER A 50 -3.81 -11.41 -4.90
C SER A 50 -5.03 -11.41 -3.98
N ARG A 51 -6.04 -10.60 -4.32
CA ARG A 51 -7.26 -10.49 -3.51
C ARG A 51 -7.92 -11.85 -3.31
N GLU A 52 -7.99 -12.67 -4.36
CA GLU A 52 -8.60 -13.98 -4.30
C GLU A 52 -7.82 -14.93 -3.40
N ALA A 53 -6.48 -14.93 -3.51
CA ALA A 53 -5.65 -15.78 -2.67
C ALA A 53 -5.71 -15.37 -1.21
N LEU A 54 -5.73 -14.06 -0.93
CA LEU A 54 -5.84 -13.55 0.42
C LEU A 54 -7.19 -13.93 1.05
N ALA A 55 -8.27 -13.78 0.29
CA ALA A 55 -9.60 -14.18 0.76
C ALA A 55 -9.68 -15.68 1.04
N ALA A 56 -9.11 -16.49 0.14
CA ALA A 56 -9.06 -17.94 0.34
C ALA A 56 -8.27 -18.32 1.59
N ASP A 57 -7.15 -17.63 1.83
CA ASP A 57 -6.34 -17.86 3.02
C ASP A 57 -7.12 -17.53 4.30
N ALA A 58 -7.94 -16.48 4.26
CA ALA A 58 -8.77 -16.06 5.39
C ALA A 58 -10.11 -16.82 5.48
N HIS A 59 -10.39 -17.71 4.53
CA HIS A 59 -11.64 -18.47 4.48
C HIS A 59 -12.88 -17.58 4.33
N VAL A 60 -12.77 -16.53 3.52
CA VAL A 60 -13.90 -15.63 3.24
C VAL A 60 -14.03 -15.42 1.74
N SER A 61 -15.18 -14.86 1.32
CA SER A 61 -15.41 -14.52 -0.08
C SER A 61 -14.59 -13.28 -0.46
N ALA A 62 -14.05 -13.29 -1.68
CA ALA A 62 -13.37 -12.13 -2.24
C ALA A 62 -14.33 -11.13 -2.90
N THR A 63 -15.62 -11.40 -2.90
CA THR A 63 -16.60 -10.53 -3.56
C THR A 63 -16.72 -9.18 -2.87
N GLY A 64 -17.07 -8.15 -3.64
CA GLY A 64 -17.23 -6.80 -3.15
C GLY A 64 -16.30 -5.83 -3.88
N ASN A 65 -16.67 -4.54 -3.85
CA ASN A 65 -15.88 -3.47 -4.44
C ASN A 65 -16.13 -2.18 -3.66
N GLY A 66 -15.49 -1.09 -4.10
CA GLY A 66 -15.64 0.21 -3.46
C GLY A 66 -14.65 0.40 -2.31
N PHE A 67 -15.02 1.28 -1.39
CA PHE A 67 -14.14 1.66 -0.29
C PHE A 67 -14.02 0.51 0.72
N PRO A 68 -12.80 0.04 1.01
CA PRO A 68 -12.60 -1.10 1.91
C PRO A 68 -12.68 -0.76 3.40
N GLY A 69 -12.86 0.51 3.76
CA GLY A 69 -13.01 0.93 5.15
C GLY A 69 -11.71 1.28 5.86
N PHE A 70 -10.60 1.37 5.12
CA PHE A 70 -9.32 1.81 5.70
C PHE A 70 -8.52 2.62 4.68
N THR A 71 -7.54 3.36 5.18
CA THR A 71 -6.57 4.06 4.36
C THR A 71 -5.19 3.86 4.95
N LEU A 72 -4.17 4.05 4.12
CA LEU A 72 -2.78 4.10 4.57
C LEU A 72 -2.32 5.56 4.51
N ALA A 73 -1.52 5.98 5.47
CA ALA A 73 -1.03 7.35 5.53
C ALA A 73 0.49 7.38 5.57
N HIS A 74 1.04 8.42 4.97
CA HIS A 74 2.46 8.71 5.00
C HIS A 74 2.63 10.18 5.35
N ASN A 75 3.26 10.47 6.47
CA ASN A 75 3.43 11.85 6.94
C ASN A 75 4.83 12.33 6.65
N VAL A 76 4.93 13.58 6.27
CA VAL A 76 6.19 14.25 5.98
C VAL A 76 6.26 15.57 6.76
N LYS A 77 7.45 16.22 6.77
CA LYS A 77 7.74 17.30 7.70
C LYS A 77 7.38 18.70 7.21
N SER A 78 7.00 18.87 5.94
CA SER A 78 6.73 20.21 5.40
C SER A 78 5.65 20.15 4.33
N LYS A 79 5.05 21.30 4.03
CA LYS A 79 4.06 21.42 2.95
C LYS A 79 4.70 21.11 1.60
N GLU A 80 5.94 21.54 1.38
CA GLU A 80 6.67 21.28 0.15
C GLU A 80 6.91 19.78 -0.03
N ALA A 81 7.20 19.08 1.05
CA ALA A 81 7.38 17.62 1.02
C ALA A 81 6.08 16.90 0.70
N VAL A 82 4.93 17.41 1.19
CA VAL A 82 3.62 16.86 0.83
C VAL A 82 3.42 16.94 -0.68
N ASP A 83 3.66 18.10 -1.27
CA ASP A 83 3.49 18.29 -2.71
C ASP A 83 4.43 17.38 -3.50
N SER A 84 5.68 17.26 -3.06
CA SER A 84 6.68 16.41 -3.72
C SER A 84 6.27 14.94 -3.69
N VAL A 85 5.75 14.45 -2.56
CA VAL A 85 5.32 13.06 -2.43
C VAL A 85 4.10 12.80 -3.31
N LEU A 86 3.14 13.74 -3.37
CA LEU A 86 1.99 13.59 -4.26
C LEU A 86 2.40 13.53 -5.72
N GLU A 87 3.35 14.37 -6.14
CA GLU A 87 3.88 14.32 -7.51
C GLU A 87 4.60 13.00 -7.79
N GLN A 88 5.39 12.51 -6.85
CA GLN A 88 6.05 11.22 -6.97
C GLN A 88 5.04 10.09 -7.11
N ALA A 89 3.99 10.09 -6.29
CA ALA A 89 2.95 9.08 -6.33
C ALA A 89 2.20 9.10 -7.67
N LYS A 90 1.88 10.30 -8.16
CA LYS A 90 1.22 10.47 -9.45
C LYS A 90 2.09 9.93 -10.58
N ALA A 91 3.38 10.25 -10.58
CA ALA A 91 4.34 9.76 -11.57
C ALA A 91 4.47 8.23 -11.51
N ALA A 92 4.30 7.64 -10.33
CA ALA A 92 4.35 6.19 -10.15
C ALA A 92 3.06 5.48 -10.58
N GLY A 93 2.00 6.23 -10.86
CA GLY A 93 0.74 5.67 -11.36
C GLY A 93 -0.46 5.84 -10.43
N ALA A 94 -0.32 6.58 -9.34
CA ALA A 94 -1.43 6.82 -8.44
C ALA A 94 -2.47 7.76 -9.06
N THR A 95 -3.74 7.57 -8.67
CA THR A 95 -4.80 8.50 -8.99
C THR A 95 -4.96 9.46 -7.82
N ILE A 96 -4.88 10.76 -8.08
CA ILE A 96 -5.05 11.78 -7.06
C ILE A 96 -6.54 12.07 -6.92
N LEU A 97 -7.15 11.56 -5.85
CA LEU A 97 -8.58 11.73 -5.60
C LEU A 97 -8.88 13.12 -5.01
N LYS A 98 -7.94 13.66 -4.27
CA LYS A 98 -8.10 14.95 -3.61
C LYS A 98 -6.72 15.63 -3.56
N PRO A 99 -6.61 16.88 -4.04
CA PRO A 99 -5.33 17.60 -3.98
C PRO A 99 -4.94 17.90 -2.54
N ALA A 100 -3.65 18.22 -2.34
CA ALA A 100 -3.17 18.66 -1.04
C ALA A 100 -3.93 19.91 -0.60
N GLN A 101 -4.28 19.96 0.67
CA GLN A 101 -5.01 21.09 1.24
C GLN A 101 -4.64 21.25 2.71
N ASN A 102 -4.79 22.45 3.23
CA ASN A 102 -4.60 22.69 4.66
C ASN A 102 -5.74 22.06 5.45
N THR A 103 -5.38 21.46 6.57
CA THR A 103 -6.35 20.95 7.54
C THR A 103 -6.03 21.56 8.90
N ASP A 104 -7.03 21.79 9.69
CA ASP A 104 -6.86 22.33 11.04
C ASP A 104 -6.50 21.24 12.05
#